data_b1c0fc521d9136334979bb20c59d3b65
#
_entry.id   b1c0fc521d9136334979bb20c59d3b65
#
_cell.length_a   1.000
_cell.length_b   1.000
_cell.length_c   1.000
_cell.angle_alpha   90.00
_cell.angle_beta   90.00
_cell.angle_gamma   90.00
#
_symmetry.space_group_name_H-M   'P 1'
#
loop_
_entity.id
_entity.type
_entity.pdbx_description
1 polymer ?
#
loop_
_entity_poly.entity_id
_entity_poly.type
_entity_poly.pdbx_seq_one_letter_code
_entity_poly.pdbx_strand_id
1 'polypeptide(L)'
;MMSGNPQMPPRLMPFRITKHLIAFALAALTIFPAMHAAHAEEQKWPTVPGKGVTVYAAGDIGECWKKHVRMTGPDITAMIIEQGLAENPGAQVLTIGDNTYPIGLPAEFRDCYEPTWGKFKAVTHPSSGNHEYYTPKANGYYLYFGEAAGPAPGFYYSFDIGNWHLLSLNSNLKGAAFQEEVEWVKKDLEKSKARCTLAYWHHPRFSSGGHGNNPEMGPLWDLLQAAHADLILNGHDHDYERFAPQDADAKHDEAHGIREFVVGTGGAYLTPLFFRKANSEIVNNDTHGVLKLVLKDTGYEWEFLAEPGKTLRDSGAALCH
;
A
#
# COMPACT_ATOMS: atom_id res chain seq x y z
N MET A 1 9.36 -46.75 61.10
CA MET A 1 8.38 -47.81 61.55
C MET A 1 7.14 -47.66 60.61
N MET A 2 6.61 -48.85 60.16
CA MET A 2 5.37 -49.12 59.37
C MET A 2 5.47 -48.66 57.92
N SER A 3 5.88 -49.49 57.02
CA SER A 3 5.40 -50.69 56.30
C SER A 3 3.92 -50.61 55.88
N GLY A 4 3.66 -50.36 54.60
CA GLY A 4 2.38 -50.45 53.93
C GLY A 4 2.57 -51.02 52.52
N ASN A 5 2.12 -52.23 52.34
CA ASN A 5 2.24 -53.12 51.19
C ASN A 5 1.33 -52.66 50.02
N PRO A 6 1.70 -52.77 48.75
CA PRO A 6 0.81 -52.48 47.61
C PRO A 6 -0.08 -53.66 47.26
N GLN A 7 -1.38 -53.40 47.17
CA GLN A 7 -2.38 -54.38 46.67
C GLN A 7 -2.41 -54.37 45.14
N MET A 8 -2.41 -55.62 44.57
CA MET A 8 -2.62 -55.86 43.13
C MET A 8 -4.10 -55.74 42.75
N PRO A 9 -4.41 -55.28 41.55
CA PRO A 9 -5.77 -55.28 41.00
C PRO A 9 -6.16 -56.65 40.40
N PRO A 10 -7.46 -56.99 40.36
CA PRO A 10 -7.98 -58.29 39.97
C PRO A 10 -7.92 -58.56 38.48
N ARG A 11 -7.71 -59.88 38.16
CA ARG A 11 -7.72 -60.42 36.80
C ARG A 11 -9.14 -60.40 36.19
N LEU A 12 -9.28 -59.90 34.97
CA LEU A 12 -10.48 -60.00 34.15
C LEU A 12 -10.42 -61.30 33.31
N MET A 13 -11.50 -62.12 33.36
CA MET A 13 -11.72 -63.30 32.53
C MET A 13 -12.10 -62.96 31.07
N PRO A 14 -11.80 -63.83 30.13
CA PRO A 14 -12.12 -63.58 28.73
C PRO A 14 -13.58 -63.97 28.40
N PHE A 15 -14.29 -63.04 27.83
CA PHE A 15 -15.60 -63.27 27.23
C PHE A 15 -15.44 -63.86 25.81
N ARG A 16 -16.00 -65.04 25.56
CA ARG A 16 -16.13 -65.64 24.23
C ARG A 16 -17.32 -65.03 23.52
N ILE A 17 -17.09 -64.40 22.38
CA ILE A 17 -18.14 -63.93 21.49
C ILE A 17 -18.17 -64.86 20.27
N THR A 18 -19.30 -65.51 20.07
CA THR A 18 -19.66 -66.37 18.93
C THR A 18 -19.91 -65.51 17.69
N LYS A 19 -19.29 -65.91 16.58
CA LYS A 19 -19.46 -65.31 15.26
C LYS A 19 -20.83 -65.66 14.66
N HIS A 20 -21.65 -64.68 14.37
CA HIS A 20 -22.69 -64.81 13.35
C HIS A 20 -22.40 -63.74 12.26
N LEU A 21 -22.02 -64.26 11.10
CA LEU A 21 -21.86 -63.47 9.88
C LEU A 21 -23.28 -63.21 9.31
N ILE A 22 -23.66 -61.94 9.27
CA ILE A 22 -24.76 -61.45 8.42
C ILE A 22 -24.14 -60.43 7.47
N ALA A 23 -24.02 -60.85 6.20
CA ALA A 23 -23.56 -59.98 5.13
C ALA A 23 -24.72 -59.07 4.69
N PHE A 24 -24.65 -57.76 5.01
CA PHE A 24 -25.49 -56.74 4.36
C PHE A 24 -24.60 -55.98 3.37
N ALA A 25 -24.84 -56.24 2.10
CA ALA A 25 -24.28 -55.45 1.02
C ALA A 25 -25.03 -54.10 0.94
N LEU A 26 -24.48 -53.04 1.51
CA LEU A 26 -24.91 -51.70 1.25
C LEU A 26 -24.10 -51.14 0.07
N ALA A 27 -24.78 -51.01 -1.08
CA ALA A 27 -24.29 -50.23 -2.21
C ALA A 27 -24.37 -48.74 -1.83
N ALA A 28 -23.27 -48.17 -1.36
CA ALA A 28 -23.16 -46.75 -1.18
C ALA A 28 -22.96 -46.07 -2.54
N LEU A 29 -24.02 -45.47 -3.07
CA LEU A 29 -23.96 -44.56 -4.21
C LEU A 29 -23.29 -43.28 -3.70
N THR A 30 -21.98 -43.12 -3.92
CA THR A 30 -21.27 -41.86 -3.69
C THR A 30 -21.62 -40.88 -4.81
N ILE A 31 -22.60 -40.05 -4.54
CA ILE A 31 -22.85 -38.83 -5.33
C ILE A 31 -21.72 -37.87 -4.98
N PHE A 32 -20.67 -37.82 -5.82
CA PHE A 32 -19.72 -36.71 -5.80
C PHE A 32 -20.43 -35.47 -6.35
N PRO A 33 -20.58 -34.40 -5.56
CA PRO A 33 -21.00 -33.13 -6.16
C PRO A 33 -19.90 -32.74 -7.12
N ALA A 34 -20.23 -32.53 -8.39
CA ALA A 34 -19.35 -31.91 -9.36
C ALA A 34 -19.03 -30.52 -8.81
N MET A 35 -17.80 -30.33 -8.28
CA MET A 35 -17.27 -29.01 -8.00
C MET A 35 -17.20 -28.28 -9.34
N HIS A 36 -18.20 -27.44 -9.60
CA HIS A 36 -18.06 -26.42 -10.63
C HIS A 36 -16.92 -25.51 -10.16
N ALA A 37 -15.75 -25.66 -10.78
CA ALA A 37 -14.73 -24.65 -10.71
C ALA A 37 -15.37 -23.36 -11.27
N ALA A 38 -15.74 -22.44 -10.38
CA ALA A 38 -16.07 -21.11 -10.80
C ALA A 38 -14.80 -20.56 -11.47
N HIS A 39 -14.80 -20.53 -12.80
CA HIS A 39 -13.82 -19.73 -13.52
C HIS A 39 -14.08 -18.30 -13.05
N ALA A 40 -13.14 -17.76 -12.27
CA ALA A 40 -13.10 -16.30 -12.05
C ALA A 40 -13.03 -15.70 -13.45
N GLU A 41 -14.04 -14.94 -13.82
CA GLU A 41 -14.01 -14.16 -15.05
C GLU A 41 -12.77 -13.25 -14.97
N GLU A 42 -11.87 -13.37 -15.94
CA GLU A 42 -10.67 -12.55 -16.01
C GLU A 42 -11.14 -11.10 -16.13
N GLN A 43 -10.85 -10.29 -15.12
CA GLN A 43 -11.29 -8.90 -15.08
C GLN A 43 -10.69 -8.16 -16.28
N LYS A 44 -11.54 -7.75 -17.21
CA LYS A 44 -11.12 -7.02 -18.43
C LYS A 44 -11.00 -5.54 -18.09
N TRP A 45 -9.76 -5.09 -18.01
CA TRP A 45 -9.46 -3.68 -17.87
C TRP A 45 -9.59 -2.94 -19.20
N PRO A 46 -9.94 -1.64 -19.21
CA PRO A 46 -9.99 -0.85 -20.41
C PRO A 46 -8.58 -0.72 -21.03
N THR A 47 -8.51 -0.65 -22.35
CA THR A 47 -7.27 -0.28 -23.03
C THR A 47 -7.10 1.23 -22.97
N VAL A 48 -6.02 1.71 -22.35
CA VAL A 48 -5.65 3.13 -22.32
C VAL A 48 -4.65 3.40 -23.43
N PRO A 49 -5.04 4.13 -24.47
CA PRO A 49 -4.17 4.39 -25.62
C PRO A 49 -3.07 5.40 -25.28
N GLY A 50 -2.03 5.44 -26.13
CA GLY A 50 -0.97 6.45 -26.05
C GLY A 50 0.26 6.01 -25.28
N LYS A 51 1.29 6.84 -25.37
CA LYS A 51 2.50 6.73 -24.54
C LYS A 51 2.22 7.39 -23.20
N GLY A 52 2.85 6.86 -22.15
CA GLY A 52 2.75 7.41 -20.81
C GLY A 52 4.11 7.65 -20.19
N VAL A 53 4.12 8.32 -19.06
CA VAL A 53 5.29 8.45 -18.20
C VAL A 53 5.17 7.42 -17.09
N THR A 54 6.22 6.64 -16.89
CA THR A 54 6.27 5.66 -15.81
C THR A 54 6.56 6.36 -14.49
N VAL A 55 5.82 5.99 -13.44
CA VAL A 55 6.02 6.45 -12.07
C VAL A 55 6.10 5.25 -11.15
N TYR A 56 7.09 5.23 -10.25
CA TYR A 56 7.21 4.23 -9.19
C TYR A 56 6.85 4.87 -7.85
N ALA A 57 6.06 4.19 -7.03
CA ALA A 57 5.57 4.76 -5.78
C ALA A 57 5.58 3.72 -4.64
N ALA A 58 6.11 4.11 -3.48
CA ALA A 58 5.86 3.45 -2.20
C ALA A 58 6.21 4.40 -1.04
N GLY A 59 5.67 4.12 0.14
CA GLY A 59 6.02 4.71 1.42
C GLY A 59 6.66 3.70 2.35
N ASP A 60 6.95 4.12 3.59
CA ASP A 60 7.37 3.24 4.69
C ASP A 60 8.67 2.50 4.35
N ILE A 61 9.78 3.26 4.21
CA ILE A 61 10.94 2.82 3.45
C ILE A 61 12.11 2.39 4.34
N GLY A 62 12.82 3.34 4.91
CA GLY A 62 14.18 3.14 5.44
C GLY A 62 14.25 2.77 6.92
N GLU A 63 14.32 1.49 7.29
CA GLU A 63 14.55 1.06 8.69
C GLU A 63 16.01 1.17 9.10
N CYS A 64 16.30 2.03 10.09
CA CYS A 64 17.66 2.26 10.62
C CYS A 64 18.06 1.44 11.85
N TRP A 65 17.16 0.74 12.49
CA TRP A 65 17.47 -0.03 13.71
C TRP A 65 18.05 -1.42 13.46
N LYS A 66 17.98 -1.91 12.23
CA LYS A 66 18.66 -3.16 11.85
C LYS A 66 20.02 -2.82 11.24
N LYS A 67 21.11 -3.02 11.97
CA LYS A 67 22.46 -2.99 11.37
C LYS A 67 22.48 -3.93 10.17
N HIS A 68 22.85 -3.39 9.02
CA HIS A 68 22.94 -4.02 7.71
C HIS A 68 23.17 -5.53 7.73
N VAL A 69 22.07 -6.28 7.77
CA VAL A 69 22.02 -7.66 7.32
C VAL A 69 21.69 -7.59 5.83
N ARG A 70 22.40 -8.31 5.00
CA ARG A 70 22.26 -8.29 3.54
C ARG A 70 20.81 -8.35 3.10
N MET A 71 20.42 -7.47 2.14
CA MET A 71 19.13 -7.44 1.49
C MET A 71 17.96 -7.17 2.46
N THR A 72 17.90 -5.97 2.95
CA THR A 72 16.73 -5.45 3.70
C THR A 72 15.59 -5.07 2.75
N GLY A 73 14.39 -4.85 3.27
CA GLY A 73 13.24 -4.40 2.47
C GLY A 73 13.55 -3.20 1.57
N PRO A 74 14.15 -2.09 2.10
CA PRO A 74 14.51 -0.93 1.28
C PRO A 74 15.57 -1.22 0.22
N ASP A 75 16.50 -2.17 0.44
CA ASP A 75 17.45 -2.58 -0.60
C ASP A 75 16.75 -3.26 -1.77
N ILE A 76 15.78 -4.14 -1.46
CA ILE A 76 15.03 -4.89 -2.46
C ILE A 76 14.18 -3.96 -3.31
N THR A 77 13.44 -3.06 -2.67
CA THR A 77 12.56 -2.12 -3.39
C THR A 77 13.37 -1.09 -4.19
N ALA A 78 14.51 -0.64 -3.67
CA ALA A 78 15.44 0.20 -4.42
C ALA A 78 15.96 -0.51 -5.67
N MET A 79 16.32 -1.79 -5.60
CA MET A 79 16.75 -2.56 -6.78
C MET A 79 15.63 -2.67 -7.84
N ILE A 80 14.38 -2.88 -7.42
CA ILE A 80 13.25 -2.91 -8.35
C ILE A 80 13.13 -1.56 -9.08
N ILE A 81 13.23 -0.45 -8.35
CA ILE A 81 13.15 0.90 -8.94
C ILE A 81 14.37 1.17 -9.83
N GLU A 82 15.60 0.84 -9.41
CA GLU A 82 16.82 1.03 -10.22
C GLU A 82 16.71 0.31 -11.56
N GLN A 83 16.23 -0.95 -11.56
CA GLN A 83 15.96 -1.68 -12.79
C GLN A 83 14.91 -0.97 -13.64
N GLY A 84 13.80 -0.57 -13.02
CA GLY A 84 12.71 0.12 -13.70
C GLY A 84 13.13 1.46 -14.32
N LEU A 85 13.98 2.24 -13.65
CA LEU A 85 14.54 3.50 -14.17
C LEU A 85 15.50 3.25 -15.34
N ALA A 86 16.26 2.18 -15.32
CA ALA A 86 17.12 1.79 -16.43
C ALA A 86 16.34 1.40 -17.69
N GLU A 87 15.19 0.73 -17.51
CA GLU A 87 14.30 0.32 -18.60
C GLU A 87 13.42 1.48 -19.11
N ASN A 88 13.11 2.47 -18.28
CA ASN A 88 12.23 3.59 -18.55
C ASN A 88 12.94 4.93 -18.28
N PRO A 89 13.83 5.38 -19.15
CA PRO A 89 14.47 6.69 -19.02
C PRO A 89 13.43 7.81 -18.99
N GLY A 90 13.46 8.63 -17.94
CA GLY A 90 12.46 9.69 -17.71
C GLY A 90 11.35 9.28 -16.73
N ALA A 91 11.35 8.05 -16.24
CA ALA A 91 10.45 7.67 -15.14
C ALA A 91 10.72 8.51 -13.87
N GLN A 92 9.67 8.69 -13.07
CA GLN A 92 9.70 9.47 -11.82
C GLN A 92 9.42 8.55 -10.62
N VAL A 93 9.77 9.01 -9.43
CA VAL A 93 9.56 8.28 -8.18
C VAL A 93 8.75 9.15 -7.22
N LEU A 94 7.71 8.59 -6.62
CA LEU A 94 6.96 9.21 -5.53
C LEU A 94 7.27 8.47 -4.23
N THR A 95 7.69 9.17 -3.19
CA THR A 95 7.71 8.59 -1.84
C THR A 95 6.50 9.05 -1.04
N ILE A 96 5.82 8.10 -0.39
CA ILE A 96 4.51 8.33 0.22
C ILE A 96 4.66 8.46 1.75
N GLY A 97 5.67 9.19 2.20
CA GLY A 97 5.95 9.40 3.62
C GLY A 97 6.67 8.25 4.31
N ASP A 98 7.07 8.50 5.54
CA ASP A 98 7.90 7.61 6.35
C ASP A 98 9.11 7.12 5.56
N ASN A 99 9.86 8.10 5.04
CA ASN A 99 11.03 7.84 4.19
C ASN A 99 12.14 7.14 4.99
N THR A 100 12.21 7.43 6.32
CA THR A 100 13.17 6.81 7.21
C THR A 100 12.64 6.67 8.63
N TYR A 101 13.14 5.67 9.33
CA TYR A 101 12.79 5.30 10.71
C TYR A 101 14.02 5.33 11.63
N PRO A 102 13.85 5.46 13.00
CA PRO A 102 12.53 5.51 13.69
C PRO A 102 11.91 6.89 13.84
N ILE A 103 12.63 7.99 13.64
CA ILE A 103 12.14 9.33 14.00
C ILE A 103 12.50 10.44 12.98
N GLY A 104 12.93 10.09 11.78
CA GLY A 104 13.22 11.07 10.71
C GLY A 104 14.45 11.94 10.98
N LEU A 105 15.48 11.42 11.67
CA LEU A 105 16.71 12.16 11.91
C LEU A 105 17.53 12.36 10.62
N PRO A 106 18.29 13.45 10.50
CA PRO A 106 19.24 13.63 9.40
C PRO A 106 20.24 12.49 9.26
N ALA A 107 20.61 11.87 10.39
CA ALA A 107 21.51 10.69 10.38
C ALA A 107 20.82 9.45 9.77
N GLU A 108 19.52 9.25 10.00
CA GLU A 108 18.77 8.14 9.43
C GLU A 108 18.62 8.30 7.92
N PHE A 109 18.36 9.51 7.43
CA PHE A 109 18.38 9.80 6.00
C PHE A 109 19.75 9.48 5.38
N ARG A 110 20.85 9.93 5.99
CA ARG A 110 22.21 9.67 5.50
C ARG A 110 22.60 8.20 5.52
N ASP A 111 22.27 7.49 6.61
CA ASP A 111 22.81 6.16 6.87
C ASP A 111 21.91 5.02 6.34
N CYS A 112 20.60 5.27 6.13
CA CYS A 112 19.63 4.24 5.78
C CYS A 112 18.87 4.54 4.48
N TYR A 113 18.43 5.77 4.27
CA TYR A 113 17.74 6.15 3.04
C TYR A 113 18.68 6.41 1.86
N GLU A 114 19.74 7.20 2.07
CA GLU A 114 20.72 7.56 1.02
C GLU A 114 21.36 6.34 0.34
N PRO A 115 21.78 5.27 1.05
CA PRO A 115 22.37 4.09 0.42
C PRO A 115 21.40 3.28 -0.44
N THR A 116 20.09 3.46 -0.25
CA THR A 116 19.01 2.71 -0.92
C THR A 116 18.25 3.61 -1.90
N TRP A 117 17.19 4.23 -1.47
CA TRP A 117 16.34 5.10 -2.29
C TRP A 117 16.97 6.46 -2.61
N GLY A 118 17.99 6.88 -1.87
CA GLY A 118 18.74 8.10 -2.17
C GLY A 118 19.44 8.08 -3.54
N LYS A 119 19.71 6.92 -4.09
CA LYS A 119 20.34 6.73 -5.40
C LYS A 119 19.58 7.39 -6.56
N PHE A 120 18.27 7.50 -6.43
CA PHE A 120 17.42 8.14 -7.44
C PHE A 120 16.72 9.41 -6.95
N LYS A 121 17.28 10.05 -5.93
CA LYS A 121 16.77 11.30 -5.37
C LYS A 121 16.49 12.39 -6.41
N ALA A 122 17.29 12.47 -7.47
CA ALA A 122 17.15 13.47 -8.52
C ALA A 122 15.82 13.40 -9.30
N VAL A 123 15.14 12.25 -9.28
CA VAL A 123 13.85 12.01 -9.94
C VAL A 123 12.74 11.69 -8.92
N THR A 124 13.00 11.97 -7.63
CA THR A 124 12.08 11.69 -6.53
C THR A 124 11.28 12.93 -6.16
N HIS A 125 9.98 12.77 -6.06
CA HIS A 125 9.01 13.74 -5.55
C HIS A 125 8.49 13.24 -4.19
N PRO A 126 9.04 13.71 -3.06
CA PRO A 126 8.76 13.13 -1.76
C PRO A 126 7.48 13.69 -1.13
N SER A 127 6.85 12.90 -0.27
CA SER A 127 5.88 13.32 0.74
C SER A 127 6.42 12.99 2.14
N SER A 128 5.95 13.67 3.17
CA SER A 128 6.34 13.42 4.56
C SER A 128 5.32 12.51 5.25
N GLY A 129 5.83 11.59 6.09
CA GLY A 129 5.00 10.77 6.99
C GLY A 129 5.12 11.23 8.45
N ASN A 130 4.50 10.49 9.37
CA ASN A 130 4.52 10.85 10.78
C ASN A 130 5.90 10.65 11.43
N HIS A 131 6.70 9.70 10.94
CA HIS A 131 8.05 9.49 11.47
C HIS A 131 8.98 10.67 11.19
N GLU A 132 8.79 11.39 10.11
CA GLU A 132 9.50 12.66 9.86
C GLU A 132 9.16 13.73 10.91
N TYR A 133 7.91 13.76 11.39
CA TYR A 133 7.42 14.73 12.38
C TYR A 133 7.77 14.38 13.84
N TYR A 134 8.39 13.23 14.11
CA TYR A 134 9.00 12.97 15.42
C TYR A 134 10.25 13.83 15.64
N THR A 135 10.86 14.36 14.59
CA THR A 135 11.78 15.48 14.69
C THR A 135 11.03 16.82 14.56
N PRO A 136 11.41 17.86 15.32
CA PRO A 136 10.72 19.14 15.25
C PRO A 136 10.67 19.70 13.83
N LYS A 137 9.44 19.99 13.35
CA LYS A 137 9.21 20.56 12.02
C LYS A 137 9.72 19.68 10.86
N ALA A 138 9.74 18.36 11.03
CA ALA A 138 10.27 17.42 10.05
C ALA A 138 11.66 17.82 9.54
N ASN A 139 12.53 18.27 10.44
CA ASN A 139 13.81 18.90 10.07
C ASN A 139 14.72 17.95 9.28
N GLY A 140 14.75 16.65 9.59
CA GLY A 140 15.55 15.69 8.85
C GLY A 140 15.10 15.55 7.40
N TYR A 141 13.81 15.51 7.17
CA TYR A 141 13.19 15.46 5.84
C TYR A 141 13.55 16.70 5.01
N TYR A 142 13.36 17.89 5.58
CA TYR A 142 13.67 19.14 4.89
C TYR A 142 15.17 19.28 4.59
N LEU A 143 16.04 18.97 5.54
CA LEU A 143 17.49 19.04 5.32
C LEU A 143 17.95 18.04 4.25
N TYR A 144 17.29 16.91 4.15
CA TYR A 144 17.65 15.90 3.16
C TYR A 144 17.13 16.25 1.75
N PHE A 145 15.84 16.51 1.60
CA PHE A 145 15.22 16.72 0.29
C PHE A 145 15.35 18.19 -0.20
N GLY A 146 15.54 19.16 0.71
CA GLY A 146 15.66 20.57 0.35
C GLY A 146 14.38 21.08 -0.33
N GLU A 147 14.54 21.74 -1.48
CA GLU A 147 13.42 22.29 -2.26
C GLU A 147 12.43 21.23 -2.75
N ALA A 148 12.89 19.99 -2.98
CA ALA A 148 12.02 18.89 -3.38
C ALA A 148 11.01 18.50 -2.30
N ALA A 149 11.26 18.83 -1.02
CA ALA A 149 10.31 18.66 0.07
C ALA A 149 9.05 19.51 -0.04
N GLY A 150 9.03 20.48 -0.94
CA GLY A 150 8.01 21.52 -1.02
C GLY A 150 8.26 22.70 -0.05
N PRO A 151 7.45 23.75 -0.12
CA PRO A 151 7.60 24.94 0.71
C PRO A 151 7.41 24.65 2.21
N ALA A 152 8.40 25.04 3.02
CA ALA A 152 8.25 24.98 4.46
C ALA A 152 7.30 26.09 4.97
N PRO A 153 6.56 25.87 6.05
CA PRO A 153 6.52 24.68 6.90
C PRO A 153 5.50 23.62 6.49
N GLY A 154 4.74 23.83 5.42
CA GLY A 154 3.63 22.97 5.01
C GLY A 154 4.10 21.67 4.36
N PHE A 155 5.16 21.72 3.54
CA PHE A 155 5.69 20.59 2.78
C PHE A 155 4.64 19.89 1.89
N TYR A 156 3.77 20.71 1.28
CA TYR A 156 2.84 20.27 0.24
C TYR A 156 3.08 21.09 -1.03
N TYR A 157 2.90 20.45 -2.18
CA TYR A 157 3.17 21.07 -3.48
C TYR A 157 2.48 20.29 -4.59
N SER A 158 2.43 20.88 -5.79
CA SER A 158 1.93 20.24 -6.99
C SER A 158 2.91 20.39 -8.16
N PHE A 159 2.78 19.52 -9.13
CA PHE A 159 3.55 19.52 -10.37
C PHE A 159 2.82 18.71 -11.44
N ASP A 160 3.20 18.91 -12.70
CA ASP A 160 2.56 18.22 -13.82
C ASP A 160 3.49 17.19 -14.46
N ILE A 161 2.93 16.04 -14.84
CA ILE A 161 3.57 15.03 -15.66
C ILE A 161 2.67 14.78 -16.87
N GLY A 162 3.05 15.30 -18.05
CA GLY A 162 2.20 15.21 -19.24
C GLY A 162 0.85 15.87 -19.00
N ASN A 163 -0.23 15.11 -19.17
CA ASN A 163 -1.61 15.56 -18.94
C ASN A 163 -2.12 15.26 -17.51
N TRP A 164 -1.22 14.93 -16.60
CA TRP A 164 -1.52 14.65 -15.19
C TRP A 164 -1.08 15.77 -14.28
N HIS A 165 -1.97 16.15 -13.38
CA HIS A 165 -1.68 17.03 -12.24
C HIS A 165 -1.44 16.20 -11.00
N LEU A 166 -0.27 16.33 -10.37
CA LEU A 166 0.10 15.57 -9.19
C LEU A 166 0.20 16.50 -7.98
N LEU A 167 -0.41 16.08 -6.86
CA LEU A 167 -0.37 16.80 -5.60
C LEU A 167 0.30 15.94 -4.53
N SER A 168 1.44 16.40 -4.00
CA SER A 168 2.05 15.89 -2.77
C SER A 168 1.45 16.64 -1.60
N LEU A 169 0.71 15.96 -0.73
CA LEU A 169 0.00 16.56 0.39
C LEU A 169 0.56 16.10 1.74
N ASN A 170 0.19 16.79 2.82
CA ASN A 170 0.75 16.57 4.14
C ASN A 170 -0.30 16.22 5.20
N SER A 171 -0.58 14.95 5.34
CA SER A 171 -1.55 14.43 6.31
C SER A 171 -1.15 14.59 7.80
N ASN A 172 0.02 15.17 8.09
CA ASN A 172 0.47 15.43 9.45
C ASN A 172 -0.01 16.80 9.98
N LEU A 173 -0.45 17.69 9.10
CA LEU A 173 -0.93 19.01 9.49
C LEU A 173 -2.26 18.91 10.26
N LYS A 174 -2.44 19.80 11.22
CA LYS A 174 -3.64 19.83 12.07
C LYS A 174 -4.11 21.29 12.26
N GLY A 175 -5.40 21.45 12.56
CA GLY A 175 -6.00 22.75 12.88
C GLY A 175 -5.83 23.76 11.75
N ALA A 176 -5.32 24.96 12.05
CA ALA A 176 -5.19 26.04 11.07
C ALA A 176 -4.27 25.67 9.89
N ALA A 177 -3.16 24.99 10.15
CA ALA A 177 -2.23 24.58 9.09
C ALA A 177 -2.88 23.58 8.10
N PHE A 178 -3.70 22.67 8.59
CA PHE A 178 -4.47 21.77 7.71
C PHE A 178 -5.52 22.54 6.91
N GLN A 179 -6.20 23.52 7.51
CA GLN A 179 -7.16 24.37 6.78
C GLN A 179 -6.47 25.20 5.70
N GLU A 180 -5.26 25.69 5.95
CA GLU A 180 -4.45 26.40 4.95
C GLU A 180 -4.10 25.48 3.77
N GLU A 181 -3.76 24.22 4.02
CA GLU A 181 -3.53 23.23 2.99
C GLU A 181 -4.80 22.95 2.17
N VAL A 182 -5.95 22.72 2.84
CA VAL A 182 -7.25 22.51 2.17
C VAL A 182 -7.59 23.68 1.23
N GLU A 183 -7.42 24.91 1.68
CA GLU A 183 -7.65 26.10 0.86
C GLU A 183 -6.63 26.24 -0.29
N TRP A 184 -5.39 25.80 -0.07
CA TRP A 184 -4.38 25.77 -1.12
C TRP A 184 -4.74 24.72 -2.19
N VAL A 185 -5.10 23.49 -1.79
CA VAL A 185 -5.53 22.43 -2.70
C VAL A 185 -6.69 22.89 -3.59
N LYS A 186 -7.70 23.53 -2.99
CA LYS A 186 -8.84 24.06 -3.75
C LYS A 186 -8.39 25.04 -4.84
N LYS A 187 -7.55 26.01 -4.49
CA LYS A 187 -7.05 27.01 -5.44
C LYS A 187 -6.14 26.42 -6.52
N ASP A 188 -5.42 25.36 -6.17
CA ASP A 188 -4.49 24.69 -7.07
C ASP A 188 -5.27 23.87 -8.12
N LEU A 189 -6.25 23.08 -7.68
CA LEU A 189 -7.16 22.35 -8.56
C LEU A 189 -7.96 23.27 -9.51
N GLU A 190 -8.43 24.44 -9.02
CA GLU A 190 -9.12 25.43 -9.86
C GLU A 190 -8.24 25.98 -11.03
N LYS A 191 -6.93 26.00 -10.84
CA LYS A 191 -5.97 26.47 -11.85
C LYS A 191 -5.53 25.38 -12.82
N SER A 192 -5.50 24.14 -12.38
CA SER A 192 -5.07 23.01 -13.21
C SER A 192 -5.92 22.89 -14.47
N LYS A 193 -5.26 22.55 -15.58
CA LYS A 193 -5.88 22.23 -16.87
C LYS A 193 -5.60 20.79 -17.26
N ALA A 194 -4.95 20.04 -16.39
CA ALA A 194 -4.65 18.64 -16.62
C ALA A 194 -5.95 17.83 -16.78
N ARG A 195 -5.87 16.79 -17.60
CA ARG A 195 -7.00 15.88 -17.85
C ARG A 195 -7.23 14.95 -16.65
N CYS A 196 -6.14 14.54 -16.01
CA CYS A 196 -6.14 13.56 -14.95
C CYS A 196 -5.48 14.12 -13.70
N THR A 197 -5.91 13.67 -12.53
CA THR A 197 -5.36 14.13 -11.25
C THR A 197 -4.99 12.95 -10.35
N LEU A 198 -3.78 13.01 -9.78
CA LEU A 198 -3.28 12.08 -8.77
C LEU A 198 -2.86 12.86 -7.53
N ALA A 199 -3.37 12.51 -6.36
CA ALA A 199 -2.88 13.04 -5.10
C ALA A 199 -2.20 11.92 -4.28
N TYR A 200 -1.18 12.27 -3.49
CA TYR A 200 -0.53 11.33 -2.61
C TYR A 200 -0.13 11.98 -1.28
N TRP A 201 -0.33 11.24 -0.21
CA TRP A 201 0.02 11.62 1.15
C TRP A 201 0.13 10.37 2.03
N HIS A 202 0.64 10.50 3.25
CA HIS A 202 1.00 9.35 4.06
C HIS A 202 -0.19 8.58 4.66
N HIS A 203 -1.06 9.23 5.48
CA HIS A 203 -2.12 8.53 6.23
C HIS A 203 -3.34 8.25 5.37
N PRO A 204 -3.72 6.99 5.08
CA PRO A 204 -4.80 6.64 4.18
C PRO A 204 -6.18 7.07 4.70
N ARG A 205 -7.08 7.48 3.78
CA ARG A 205 -8.48 7.71 4.13
C ARG A 205 -9.16 6.39 4.47
N PHE A 206 -8.86 5.34 3.71
CA PHE A 206 -9.35 3.98 3.93
C PHE A 206 -8.19 2.99 3.97
N SER A 207 -8.21 2.07 4.95
CA SER A 207 -7.22 0.99 5.07
C SER A 207 -7.75 -0.18 5.87
N SER A 208 -7.42 -1.39 5.43
CA SER A 208 -7.62 -2.65 6.16
C SER A 208 -6.46 -2.99 7.10
N GLY A 209 -5.39 -2.21 7.06
CA GLY A 209 -4.20 -2.39 7.89
C GLY A 209 -4.42 -2.06 9.36
N GLY A 210 -3.35 -2.16 10.15
CA GLY A 210 -3.40 -2.06 11.60
C GLY A 210 -3.77 -0.67 12.14
N HIS A 211 -3.44 0.39 11.42
CA HIS A 211 -3.79 1.77 11.77
C HIS A 211 -5.20 2.14 11.31
N GLY A 212 -5.65 1.55 10.18
CA GLY A 212 -7.00 1.69 9.67
C GLY A 212 -7.30 3.07 9.04
N ASN A 213 -8.57 3.38 8.93
CA ASN A 213 -9.05 4.60 8.28
C ASN A 213 -8.63 5.88 9.03
N ASN A 214 -8.25 6.92 8.28
CA ASN A 214 -8.07 8.26 8.80
C ASN A 214 -9.19 9.21 8.34
N PRO A 215 -10.24 9.43 9.15
CA PRO A 215 -11.36 10.30 8.79
C PRO A 215 -10.98 11.78 8.65
N GLU A 216 -9.85 12.21 9.22
CA GLU A 216 -9.39 13.61 9.11
C GLU A 216 -9.03 14.00 7.67
N MET A 217 -8.77 13.03 6.79
CA MET A 217 -8.50 13.26 5.36
C MET A 217 -9.77 13.45 4.52
N GLY A 218 -10.96 13.35 5.11
CA GLY A 218 -12.24 13.57 4.43
C GLY A 218 -12.31 14.87 3.65
N PRO A 219 -11.99 16.04 4.23
CA PRO A 219 -12.05 17.32 3.51
C PRO A 219 -11.17 17.39 2.26
N LEU A 220 -9.98 16.76 2.26
CA LEU A 220 -9.14 16.66 1.06
C LEU A 220 -9.75 15.70 0.03
N TRP A 221 -10.30 14.57 0.48
CA TRP A 221 -11.00 13.64 -0.41
C TRP A 221 -12.17 14.31 -1.12
N ASP A 222 -13.02 15.02 -0.37
CA ASP A 222 -14.19 15.74 -0.92
C ASP A 222 -13.79 16.75 -2.00
N LEU A 223 -12.72 17.51 -1.78
CA LEU A 223 -12.20 18.46 -2.78
C LEU A 223 -11.68 17.76 -4.02
N LEU A 224 -10.91 16.69 -3.84
CA LEU A 224 -10.35 15.91 -4.95
C LEU A 224 -11.46 15.26 -5.76
N GLN A 225 -12.48 14.68 -5.11
CA GLN A 225 -13.62 14.10 -5.80
C GLN A 225 -14.44 15.14 -6.55
N ALA A 226 -14.68 16.31 -5.95
CA ALA A 226 -15.37 17.41 -6.62
C ALA A 226 -14.60 17.94 -7.84
N ALA A 227 -13.28 17.79 -7.85
CA ALA A 227 -12.40 18.13 -8.97
C ALA A 227 -12.15 16.96 -9.95
N HIS A 228 -12.89 15.85 -9.81
CA HIS A 228 -12.76 14.64 -10.63
C HIS A 228 -11.35 14.03 -10.60
N ALA A 229 -10.72 13.98 -9.43
CA ALA A 229 -9.44 13.29 -9.28
C ALA A 229 -9.61 11.76 -9.47
N ASP A 230 -8.60 11.14 -10.04
CA ASP A 230 -8.63 9.75 -10.48
C ASP A 230 -7.97 8.78 -9.48
N LEU A 231 -6.88 9.24 -8.87
CA LEU A 231 -6.02 8.41 -8.01
C LEU A 231 -5.67 9.08 -6.70
N ILE A 232 -5.63 8.27 -5.64
CA ILE A 232 -4.99 8.60 -4.37
C ILE A 232 -4.01 7.50 -4.01
N LEU A 233 -2.77 7.88 -3.58
CA LEU A 233 -1.77 6.96 -3.08
C LEU A 233 -1.45 7.29 -1.63
N ASN A 234 -1.39 6.26 -0.79
CA ASN A 234 -1.09 6.36 0.63
C ASN A 234 -0.06 5.31 1.08
N GLY A 235 0.54 5.51 2.25
CA GLY A 235 1.38 4.57 2.98
C GLY A 235 0.82 4.29 4.37
N HIS A 236 1.67 4.39 5.41
CA HIS A 236 1.35 4.30 6.83
C HIS A 236 0.95 2.92 7.34
N ASP A 237 0.01 2.25 6.72
CA ASP A 237 -0.18 0.82 6.90
C ASP A 237 0.82 0.07 6.02
N HIS A 238 1.66 -0.74 6.65
CA HIS A 238 2.76 -1.41 5.97
C HIS A 238 2.25 -2.67 5.25
N ASP A 239 1.40 -2.43 4.26
CA ASP A 239 0.80 -3.43 3.39
C ASP A 239 0.59 -2.86 1.98
N TYR A 240 0.13 -3.69 1.09
CA TYR A 240 -0.38 -3.28 -0.21
C TYR A 240 -1.88 -3.48 -0.23
N GLU A 241 -2.63 -2.43 -0.49
CA GLU A 241 -4.08 -2.52 -0.67
C GLU A 241 -4.53 -1.66 -1.86
N ARG A 242 -5.52 -2.16 -2.61
CA ARG A 242 -6.18 -1.42 -3.67
C ARG A 242 -7.68 -1.47 -3.47
N PHE A 243 -8.29 -0.29 -3.52
CA PHE A 243 -9.74 -0.14 -3.43
C PHE A 243 -10.37 0.04 -4.82
N ALA A 244 -11.64 -0.37 -4.94
CA ALA A 244 -12.49 0.07 -6.03
C ALA A 244 -12.73 1.59 -5.94
N PRO A 245 -13.07 2.27 -7.06
CA PRO A 245 -13.42 3.68 -7.00
C PRO A 245 -14.54 3.94 -6.01
N GLN A 246 -14.35 4.92 -5.12
CA GLN A 246 -15.28 5.20 -4.02
C GLN A 246 -15.32 6.67 -3.65
N ASP A 247 -16.39 7.08 -2.97
CA ASP A 247 -16.53 8.41 -2.40
C ASP A 247 -15.94 8.51 -0.97
N ALA A 248 -15.98 9.70 -0.37
CA ALA A 248 -15.47 9.96 0.96
C ALA A 248 -16.19 9.17 2.08
N ASP A 249 -17.37 8.63 1.81
CA ASP A 249 -18.18 7.82 2.74
C ASP A 249 -18.01 6.31 2.52
N ALA A 250 -16.99 5.90 1.73
CA ALA A 250 -16.74 4.50 1.32
C ALA A 250 -17.88 3.89 0.50
N LYS A 251 -18.67 4.68 -0.21
CA LYS A 251 -19.64 4.17 -1.15
C LYS A 251 -18.95 3.95 -2.49
N HIS A 252 -19.10 2.75 -3.04
CA HIS A 252 -18.58 2.43 -4.37
C HIS A 252 -19.24 3.34 -5.43
N ASP A 253 -18.41 3.98 -6.24
CA ASP A 253 -18.81 4.86 -7.34
C ASP A 253 -17.85 4.68 -8.52
N GLU A 254 -18.20 3.83 -9.46
CA GLU A 254 -17.37 3.53 -10.62
C GLU A 254 -17.23 4.73 -11.57
N ALA A 255 -18.19 5.65 -11.56
CA ALA A 255 -18.24 6.74 -12.52
C ALA A 255 -17.53 8.01 -12.04
N HIS A 256 -17.46 8.26 -10.71
CA HIS A 256 -16.93 9.51 -10.16
C HIS A 256 -16.12 9.32 -8.89
N GLY A 257 -15.98 8.07 -8.42
CA GLY A 257 -15.21 7.74 -7.24
C GLY A 257 -13.71 7.73 -7.51
N ILE A 258 -12.91 7.94 -6.48
CA ILE A 258 -11.46 7.93 -6.58
C ILE A 258 -10.93 6.54 -6.21
N ARG A 259 -10.00 6.01 -7.01
CA ARG A 259 -9.28 4.78 -6.67
C ARG A 259 -8.13 5.07 -5.71
N GLU A 260 -8.14 4.40 -4.56
CA GLU A 260 -7.06 4.51 -3.56
C GLU A 260 -6.17 3.28 -3.61
N PHE A 261 -4.86 3.52 -3.47
CA PHE A 261 -3.86 2.50 -3.23
C PHE A 261 -3.13 2.82 -1.93
N VAL A 262 -3.05 1.85 -1.02
CA VAL A 262 -2.12 1.86 0.10
C VAL A 262 -0.88 1.09 -0.33
N VAL A 263 0.29 1.71 -0.27
CA VAL A 263 1.56 1.16 -0.75
C VAL A 263 2.64 1.40 0.31
N GLY A 264 2.38 0.95 1.54
CA GLY A 264 3.32 1.02 2.66
C GLY A 264 4.35 -0.11 2.64
N THR A 265 4.74 -0.54 1.44
CA THR A 265 5.58 -1.72 1.20
C THR A 265 7.01 -1.39 0.81
N GLY A 266 7.43 -0.12 0.99
CA GLY A 266 8.73 0.38 0.55
C GLY A 266 9.95 -0.23 1.24
N GLY A 267 9.76 -0.86 2.42
CA GLY A 267 10.87 -1.54 3.07
C GLY A 267 10.81 -1.75 4.57
N ALA A 268 9.96 -1.00 5.27
CA ALA A 268 9.73 -1.19 6.70
C ALA A 268 9.03 -2.54 6.98
N TYR A 269 9.05 -3.00 8.25
CA TYR A 269 8.40 -4.25 8.63
C TYR A 269 6.91 -4.24 8.26
N LEU A 270 6.42 -5.33 7.67
CA LEU A 270 5.02 -5.45 7.26
C LEU A 270 4.11 -5.62 8.48
N THR A 271 2.93 -4.99 8.47
CA THR A 271 2.00 -4.97 9.59
C THR A 271 0.85 -5.97 9.40
N PRO A 272 0.25 -6.48 10.51
CA PRO A 272 -0.87 -7.40 10.40
C PRO A 272 -2.11 -6.74 9.79
N LEU A 273 -2.83 -7.50 8.98
CA LEU A 273 -4.16 -7.17 8.53
C LEU A 273 -5.20 -7.67 9.55
N PHE A 274 -6.24 -6.88 9.79
CA PHE A 274 -7.31 -7.29 10.70
C PHE A 274 -8.63 -7.58 10.00
N PHE A 275 -9.26 -6.56 9.43
CA PHE A 275 -10.55 -6.70 8.78
C PHE A 275 -10.54 -5.98 7.45
N ARG A 276 -10.77 -6.73 6.38
CA ARG A 276 -10.89 -6.16 5.05
C ARG A 276 -12.04 -5.16 5.00
N LYS A 277 -11.76 -3.95 4.54
CA LYS A 277 -12.75 -2.88 4.41
C LYS A 277 -13.67 -3.12 3.21
N ALA A 278 -14.80 -2.43 3.22
CA ALA A 278 -15.63 -2.33 2.02
C ALA A 278 -14.82 -1.74 0.86
N ASN A 279 -15.12 -2.18 -0.36
CA ASN A 279 -14.46 -1.78 -1.60
C ASN A 279 -12.97 -2.15 -1.72
N SER A 280 -12.36 -2.80 -0.73
CA SER A 280 -11.02 -3.37 -0.87
C SER A 280 -11.08 -4.49 -1.90
N GLU A 281 -10.38 -4.35 -3.03
CA GLU A 281 -10.35 -5.36 -4.11
C GLU A 281 -9.21 -6.34 -3.93
N ILE A 282 -8.07 -5.87 -3.43
CA ILE A 282 -6.90 -6.70 -3.09
C ILE A 282 -6.20 -6.12 -1.88
N VAL A 283 -5.71 -6.98 -1.01
CA VAL A 283 -4.88 -6.60 0.15
C VAL A 283 -3.85 -7.70 0.43
N ASN A 284 -2.61 -7.29 0.73
CA ASN A 284 -1.51 -8.21 1.00
C ASN A 284 -0.48 -7.56 1.94
N ASN A 285 -0.03 -8.32 2.94
CA ASN A 285 1.00 -7.90 3.90
C ASN A 285 2.14 -8.93 4.03
N ASP A 286 2.44 -9.69 3.00
CA ASP A 286 3.48 -10.72 3.04
C ASP A 286 4.66 -10.44 2.10
N THR A 287 4.65 -9.31 1.39
CA THR A 287 5.69 -8.91 0.45
C THR A 287 5.98 -7.41 0.49
N HIS A 288 7.25 -7.05 0.39
CA HIS A 288 7.66 -5.71 -0.02
C HIS A 288 7.47 -5.56 -1.53
N GLY A 289 7.42 -4.32 -1.99
CA GLY A 289 7.27 -4.02 -3.40
C GLY A 289 6.98 -2.54 -3.64
N VAL A 290 6.81 -2.21 -4.90
CA VAL A 290 6.49 -0.86 -5.34
C VAL A 290 5.34 -0.88 -6.34
N LEU A 291 4.51 0.14 -6.31
CA LEU A 291 3.49 0.37 -7.32
C LEU A 291 4.15 1.04 -8.54
N LYS A 292 4.06 0.42 -9.69
CA LYS A 292 4.39 1.02 -10.97
C LYS A 292 3.11 1.54 -11.60
N LEU A 293 3.08 2.81 -11.95
CA LEU A 293 2.04 3.46 -12.74
C LEU A 293 2.60 3.85 -14.10
N VAL A 294 1.77 3.76 -15.14
CA VAL A 294 2.01 4.40 -16.43
C VAL A 294 0.93 5.44 -16.63
N LEU A 295 1.28 6.71 -16.41
CA LEU A 295 0.38 7.85 -16.54
C LEU A 295 0.28 8.23 -18.00
N LYS A 296 -0.88 8.00 -18.63
CA LYS A 296 -1.16 8.26 -20.04
C LYS A 296 -2.07 9.47 -20.21
N ASP A 297 -2.26 9.94 -21.40
CA ASP A 297 -3.02 11.18 -21.70
C ASP A 297 -4.49 11.14 -21.23
N THR A 298 -5.09 9.96 -21.14
CA THR A 298 -6.52 9.81 -20.85
C THR A 298 -6.82 8.75 -19.78
N GLY A 299 -5.80 8.29 -19.08
CA GLY A 299 -5.95 7.26 -18.05
C GLY A 299 -4.61 6.73 -17.60
N TYR A 300 -4.63 5.61 -16.89
CA TYR A 300 -3.44 5.01 -16.29
C TYR A 300 -3.49 3.50 -16.34
N GLU A 301 -2.31 2.92 -16.26
CA GLU A 301 -2.10 1.49 -16.01
C GLU A 301 -1.34 1.34 -14.70
N TRP A 302 -1.60 0.27 -13.95
CA TRP A 302 -0.85 -0.06 -12.75
C TRP A 302 -0.35 -1.49 -12.77
N GLU A 303 0.74 -1.72 -12.05
CA GLU A 303 1.32 -3.01 -11.76
C GLU A 303 2.02 -2.97 -10.40
N PHE A 304 1.68 -3.86 -9.49
CA PHE A 304 2.44 -4.02 -8.26
C PHE A 304 3.64 -4.93 -8.50
N LEU A 305 4.83 -4.39 -8.32
CA LEU A 305 6.10 -5.09 -8.49
C LEU A 305 6.54 -5.64 -7.14
N ALA A 306 6.15 -6.88 -6.85
CA ALA A 306 6.51 -7.56 -5.61
C ALA A 306 8.00 -7.95 -5.58
N GLU A 307 8.55 -8.08 -4.37
CA GLU A 307 9.91 -8.60 -4.17
C GLU A 307 10.12 -9.98 -4.85
N PRO A 308 11.34 -10.28 -5.31
CA PRO A 308 11.63 -11.55 -5.99
C PRO A 308 11.24 -12.77 -5.15
N GLY A 309 10.53 -13.71 -5.76
CA GLY A 309 10.08 -14.96 -5.12
C GLY A 309 8.69 -14.90 -4.50
N LYS A 310 8.07 -13.73 -4.44
CA LYS A 310 6.66 -13.59 -4.00
C LYS A 310 5.67 -13.75 -5.15
N THR A 311 4.46 -14.14 -4.80
CA THR A 311 3.43 -14.53 -5.77
C THR A 311 2.35 -13.48 -5.98
N LEU A 312 2.32 -12.41 -5.18
CA LEU A 312 1.36 -11.33 -5.37
C LEU A 312 1.48 -10.77 -6.79
N ARG A 313 0.35 -10.67 -7.45
CA ARG A 313 0.20 -10.01 -8.75
C ARG A 313 -1.04 -9.13 -8.69
N ASP A 314 -0.87 -7.87 -8.97
CA ASP A 314 -1.97 -6.95 -9.20
C ASP A 314 -1.60 -5.99 -10.33
N SER A 315 -2.45 -5.95 -11.32
CA SER A 315 -2.28 -5.05 -12.46
C SER A 315 -3.62 -4.71 -13.07
N GLY A 316 -3.70 -3.57 -13.73
CA GLY A 316 -4.91 -3.14 -14.39
C GLY A 316 -4.77 -1.82 -15.09
N ALA A 317 -5.89 -1.27 -15.53
CA ALA A 317 -5.96 0.02 -16.20
C ALA A 317 -7.30 0.70 -15.92
N ALA A 318 -7.32 2.04 -15.95
CA ALA A 318 -8.55 2.82 -15.89
C ALA A 318 -8.41 4.09 -16.75
N LEU A 319 -9.56 4.61 -17.16
CA LEU A 319 -9.64 5.93 -17.82
C LEU A 319 -9.80 7.01 -16.74
N CYS A 320 -9.36 8.22 -17.07
CA CYS A 320 -9.62 9.40 -16.24
C CYS A 320 -11.07 9.88 -16.43
N HIS A 321 -11.62 10.50 -15.42
CA HIS A 321 -12.96 11.09 -15.37
C HIS A 321 -13.17 12.25 -16.35
#